data_baec0ed6d67876fd151b90370913811c
#
_entry.id   baec0ed6d67876fd151b90370913811c
#
_cell.length_a   1.000
_cell.length_b   1.000
_cell.length_c   1.000
_cell.angle_alpha   90.00
_cell.angle_beta   90.00
_cell.angle_gamma   90.00
#
_symmetry.space_group_name_H-M   'P 1'
#
loop_
_entity.id
_entity.type
_entity.pdbx_description
1 polymer ?
#
loop_
_entity_poly.entity_id
_entity_poly.type
_entity_poly.pdbx_seq_one_letter_code
_entity_poly.pdbx_strand_id
1 'polypeptide(L)'
;MDRGTVGSAQSGRLLVEVRQEGTSAVVTPAGELDHHTADLLREPLEDCLEKGFSRLVVDCSRLEFCDSTGLNVLLSARLKAESAGGGVHLVGMQPVVARVFEITGADAVFTVHDTLDAALAE
;
A
#
# COMPACT_ATOMS: atom_id res chain seq x y z
N MET A 1 -11.35 20.32 -2.14
CA MET A 1 -11.21 19.21 -3.08
C MET A 1 -9.78 18.96 -3.44
N ASP A 2 -9.34 17.78 -3.25
CA ASP A 2 -7.95 17.43 -3.49
C ASP A 2 -7.70 17.06 -4.93
N ARG A 3 -6.71 17.68 -5.50
CA ARG A 3 -6.30 17.29 -6.82
C ARG A 3 -5.36 16.11 -6.72
N GLY A 4 -5.61 15.10 -7.51
CA GLY A 4 -4.81 13.91 -7.49
C GLY A 4 -5.17 12.92 -6.41
N THR A 5 -6.06 13.29 -5.50
CA THR A 5 -6.57 12.37 -4.51
C THR A 5 -7.94 11.88 -4.95
N VAL A 6 -8.07 10.58 -5.21
CA VAL A 6 -9.30 10.02 -5.74
C VAL A 6 -10.15 9.34 -4.67
N GLY A 7 -9.65 9.27 -3.44
CA GLY A 7 -10.43 8.72 -2.35
C GLY A 7 -9.64 8.75 -1.05
N SER A 8 -10.36 8.65 0.05
CA SER A 8 -9.74 8.53 1.36
C SER A 8 -10.66 7.73 2.26
N ALA A 9 -10.05 7.04 3.24
CA ALA A 9 -10.77 6.30 4.26
C ALA A 9 -10.08 6.56 5.59
N GLN A 10 -10.85 6.61 6.66
CA GLN A 10 -10.29 7.00 7.96
C GLN A 10 -11.04 6.39 9.12
N SER A 11 -10.29 5.94 10.11
CA SER A 11 -10.78 5.73 11.47
C SER A 11 -9.96 6.66 12.36
N GLY A 12 -10.08 6.55 13.68
CA GLY A 12 -9.23 7.32 14.57
C GLY A 12 -7.76 6.91 14.51
N ARG A 13 -7.43 5.77 13.89
CA ARG A 13 -6.09 5.19 13.93
C ARG A 13 -5.44 5.06 12.56
N LEU A 14 -6.20 5.11 11.48
CA LEU A 14 -5.66 4.96 10.14
C LEU A 14 -6.38 5.87 9.17
N LEU A 15 -5.62 6.60 8.38
CA LEU A 15 -6.11 7.36 7.24
C LEU A 15 -5.47 6.78 5.99
N VAL A 16 -6.27 6.51 4.96
CA VAL A 16 -5.76 5.99 3.69
C VAL A 16 -6.14 6.95 2.57
N GLU A 17 -5.15 7.46 1.87
CA GLU A 17 -5.35 8.35 0.73
C GLU A 17 -4.90 7.67 -0.55
N VAL A 18 -5.61 7.95 -1.64
CA VAL A 18 -5.33 7.37 -2.95
C VAL A 18 -5.22 8.49 -3.96
N ARG A 19 -4.19 8.42 -4.80
CA ARG A 19 -4.07 9.32 -5.93
C ARG A 19 -3.50 8.58 -7.13
N GLN A 20 -3.72 9.15 -8.30
CA GLN A 20 -3.20 8.60 -9.54
C GLN A 20 -1.92 9.34 -9.94
N GLU A 21 -0.89 8.57 -10.31
CA GLU A 21 0.36 9.11 -10.84
C GLU A 21 0.68 8.36 -12.12
N GLY A 22 0.38 8.99 -13.25
CA GLY A 22 0.54 8.32 -14.54
C GLY A 22 -0.39 7.10 -14.62
N THR A 23 0.17 5.94 -14.87
CA THR A 23 -0.59 4.69 -14.94
C THR A 23 -0.58 3.95 -13.59
N SER A 24 0.01 4.53 -12.57
CA SER A 24 0.08 3.92 -11.24
C SER A 24 -0.95 4.53 -10.31
N ALA A 25 -1.40 3.76 -9.34
CA ALA A 25 -2.17 4.28 -8.22
C ALA A 25 -1.26 4.29 -7.00
N VAL A 26 -1.19 5.45 -6.33
CA VAL A 26 -0.41 5.61 -5.11
C VAL A 26 -1.36 5.60 -3.93
N VAL A 27 -1.18 4.64 -3.04
CA VAL A 27 -2.01 4.45 -1.85
C VAL A 27 -1.14 4.74 -0.64
N THR A 28 -1.56 5.69 0.19
CA THR A 28 -0.77 6.15 1.33
C THR A 28 -1.52 5.91 2.63
N PRO A 29 -1.23 4.79 3.33
CA PRO A 29 -1.76 4.59 4.67
C PRO A 29 -0.93 5.37 5.68
N ALA A 30 -1.61 6.06 6.59
CA ALA A 30 -0.95 6.83 7.65
C ALA A 30 -1.56 6.42 8.98
N GLY A 31 -0.72 5.94 9.89
CA GLY A 31 -1.13 5.52 11.22
C GLY A 31 -0.89 4.05 11.46
N GLU A 32 -1.87 3.38 12.04
CA GLU A 32 -1.74 1.98 12.49
C GLU A 32 -2.59 1.06 11.62
N LEU A 33 -1.94 0.08 11.03
CA LEU A 33 -2.60 -0.92 10.19
C LEU A 33 -2.65 -2.24 10.97
N ASP A 34 -3.84 -2.58 11.47
CA ASP A 34 -4.03 -3.78 12.27
C ASP A 34 -5.36 -4.42 11.90
N HIS A 35 -5.79 -5.43 12.69
CA HIS A 35 -7.02 -6.15 12.36
C HIS A 35 -8.28 -5.29 12.47
N HIS A 36 -8.23 -4.16 13.19
CA HIS A 36 -9.36 -3.24 13.25
C HIS A 36 -9.43 -2.31 12.05
N THR A 37 -8.27 -2.00 11.43
CA THR A 37 -8.19 -1.01 10.36
C THR A 37 -7.90 -1.62 9.00
N ALA A 38 -7.68 -2.93 8.94
CA ALA A 38 -7.23 -3.60 7.70
C ALA A 38 -8.16 -3.34 6.51
N ASP A 39 -9.48 -3.32 6.73
CA ASP A 39 -10.43 -3.09 5.65
C ASP A 39 -10.32 -1.69 5.06
N LEU A 40 -9.88 -0.72 5.86
CA LEU A 40 -9.68 0.65 5.36
C LEU A 40 -8.59 0.70 4.29
N LEU A 41 -7.65 -0.23 4.33
CA LEU A 41 -6.63 -0.33 3.27
C LEU A 41 -7.07 -1.30 2.18
N ARG A 42 -7.71 -2.41 2.54
CA ARG A 42 -8.14 -3.40 1.55
C ARG A 42 -9.06 -2.80 0.51
N GLU A 43 -10.06 -2.02 0.93
CA GLU A 43 -11.06 -1.50 0.02
C GLU A 43 -10.49 -0.57 -1.03
N PRO A 44 -9.66 0.42 -0.69
CA PRO A 44 -9.04 1.25 -1.72
C PRO A 44 -8.14 0.48 -2.67
N LEU A 45 -7.41 -0.52 -2.17
CA LEU A 45 -6.55 -1.32 -3.04
C LEU A 45 -7.37 -2.12 -4.05
N GLU A 46 -8.46 -2.74 -3.59
CA GLU A 46 -9.34 -3.48 -4.49
C GLU A 46 -10.04 -2.55 -5.48
N ASP A 47 -10.43 -1.38 -5.02
CA ASP A 47 -11.05 -0.39 -5.89
C ASP A 47 -10.11 0.04 -7.02
N CYS A 48 -8.85 0.27 -6.70
CA CYS A 48 -7.85 0.62 -7.71
C CYS A 48 -7.71 -0.50 -8.74
N LEU A 49 -7.67 -1.75 -8.28
CA LEU A 49 -7.56 -2.88 -9.19
C LEU A 49 -8.78 -3.00 -10.09
N GLU A 50 -9.97 -2.77 -9.54
CA GLU A 50 -11.21 -2.81 -10.31
C GLU A 50 -11.25 -1.71 -11.38
N LYS A 51 -10.63 -0.58 -11.10
CA LYS A 51 -10.56 0.54 -12.05
C LYS A 51 -9.47 0.35 -13.10
N GLY A 52 -8.75 -0.75 -13.04
CA GLY A 52 -7.76 -1.08 -14.06
C GLY A 52 -6.32 -0.71 -13.71
N PHE A 53 -6.08 -0.19 -12.51
CA PHE A 53 -4.71 0.07 -12.07
C PHE A 53 -4.10 -1.24 -11.60
N SER A 54 -3.17 -1.80 -12.35
CA SER A 54 -2.47 -3.00 -11.93
C SER A 54 -1.13 -2.69 -11.27
N ARG A 55 -0.62 -1.47 -11.42
CA ARG A 55 0.61 -1.05 -10.76
C ARG A 55 0.22 -0.20 -9.55
N LEU A 56 0.39 -0.79 -8.38
CA LEU A 56 0.02 -0.16 -7.11
C LEU A 56 1.30 0.19 -6.36
N VAL A 57 1.41 1.45 -5.95
CA VAL A 57 2.52 1.91 -5.13
C VAL A 57 1.95 2.26 -3.76
N VAL A 58 2.40 1.56 -2.73
CA VAL A 58 1.94 1.81 -1.36
C VAL A 58 3.04 2.59 -0.66
N ASP A 59 2.76 3.84 -0.36
CA ASP A 59 3.70 4.71 0.33
C ASP A 59 3.55 4.50 1.82
N CYS A 60 4.52 3.81 2.40
CA CYS A 60 4.50 3.41 3.81
C CYS A 60 5.24 4.38 4.71
N SER A 61 5.63 5.55 4.19
CA SER A 61 6.44 6.49 4.97
C SER A 61 5.71 7.04 6.20
N ARG A 62 4.38 6.98 6.18
CA ARG A 62 3.56 7.44 7.30
C ARG A 62 2.90 6.28 8.05
N LEU A 63 3.21 5.06 7.68
CA LEU A 63 2.68 3.89 8.36
C LEU A 63 3.55 3.60 9.58
N GLU A 64 2.93 3.62 10.77
CA GLU A 64 3.63 3.53 12.05
C GLU A 64 3.61 2.14 12.64
N PHE A 65 2.68 1.30 12.20
CA PHE A 65 2.51 -0.05 12.74
C PHE A 65 1.82 -0.92 11.70
N CYS A 66 2.21 -2.19 11.65
CA CYS A 66 1.56 -3.16 10.77
C CYS A 66 1.62 -4.52 11.43
N ASP A 67 0.47 -5.17 11.60
CA ASP A 67 0.42 -6.54 12.12
C ASP A 67 0.23 -7.54 10.97
N SER A 68 0.06 -8.82 11.31
CA SER A 68 -0.07 -9.87 10.30
C SER A 68 -1.34 -9.72 9.47
N THR A 69 -2.42 -9.16 10.03
CA THR A 69 -3.64 -8.93 9.25
C THR A 69 -3.40 -7.87 8.19
N GLY A 70 -2.72 -6.79 8.57
CA GLY A 70 -2.36 -5.75 7.61
C GLY A 70 -1.42 -6.26 6.53
N LEU A 71 -0.44 -7.07 6.93
CA LEU A 71 0.46 -7.68 5.98
C LEU A 71 -0.29 -8.54 4.96
N ASN A 72 -1.28 -9.32 5.43
CA ASN A 72 -2.07 -10.16 4.54
C ASN A 72 -2.89 -9.35 3.53
N VAL A 73 -3.34 -8.16 3.90
CA VAL A 73 -4.02 -7.27 2.95
C VAL A 73 -3.08 -6.93 1.80
N LEU A 74 -1.84 -6.60 2.12
CA LEU A 74 -0.85 -6.25 1.09
C LEU A 74 -0.47 -7.46 0.24
N LEU A 75 -0.33 -8.63 0.85
CA LEU A 75 -0.02 -9.85 0.11
C LEU A 75 -1.15 -10.22 -0.85
N SER A 76 -2.40 -10.08 -0.41
CA SER A 76 -3.56 -10.35 -1.26
C SER A 76 -3.61 -9.38 -2.44
N ALA A 77 -3.37 -8.10 -2.19
CA ALA A 77 -3.35 -7.10 -3.26
C ALA A 77 -2.24 -7.40 -4.27
N ARG A 78 -1.08 -7.85 -3.78
CA ARG A 78 0.03 -8.21 -4.66
C ARG A 78 -0.36 -9.33 -5.61
N LEU A 79 -1.00 -10.38 -5.09
CA LEU A 79 -1.41 -11.50 -5.94
C LEU A 79 -2.39 -11.05 -7.03
N LYS A 80 -3.34 -10.21 -6.66
CA LYS A 80 -4.34 -9.70 -7.61
C LYS A 80 -3.70 -8.79 -8.65
N ALA A 81 -2.77 -7.92 -8.22
CA ALA A 81 -2.09 -7.01 -9.14
C ALA A 81 -1.23 -7.79 -10.13
N GLU A 82 -0.52 -8.81 -9.66
CA GLU A 82 0.32 -9.62 -10.53
C GLU A 82 -0.51 -10.42 -11.51
N SER A 83 -1.67 -10.90 -11.10
CA SER A 83 -2.60 -11.59 -12.00
C SER A 83 -3.07 -10.68 -13.13
N ALA A 84 -3.11 -9.38 -12.88
CA ALA A 84 -3.51 -8.39 -13.88
C ALA A 84 -2.31 -7.83 -14.66
N GLY A 85 -1.12 -8.40 -14.48
CA GLY A 85 0.07 -8.00 -15.22
C GLY A 85 0.88 -6.89 -14.57
N GLY A 86 0.56 -6.53 -13.34
CA GLY A 86 1.26 -5.47 -12.62
C GLY A 86 1.94 -5.97 -11.36
N GLY A 87 1.84 -5.20 -10.30
CA GLY A 87 2.47 -5.57 -9.03
C GLY A 87 2.22 -4.52 -7.96
N VAL A 88 2.70 -4.82 -6.77
CA VAL A 88 2.64 -3.91 -5.63
C VAL A 88 4.07 -3.52 -5.25
N HIS A 89 4.31 -2.22 -5.21
CA HIS A 89 5.60 -1.64 -4.84
C HIS A 89 5.44 -0.93 -3.51
N LEU A 90 6.33 -1.22 -2.56
CA LEU A 90 6.29 -0.61 -1.23
C LEU A 90 7.40 0.43 -1.13
N VAL A 91 7.09 1.56 -0.50
CA VAL A 91 7.98 2.71 -0.48
C VAL A 91 8.14 3.21 0.94
N GLY A 92 9.38 3.45 1.35
CA GLY A 92 9.70 4.25 2.51
C GLY A 92 9.28 3.66 3.85
N MET A 93 9.29 2.34 3.99
CA MET A 93 8.88 1.71 5.25
C MET A 93 9.73 2.20 6.42
N GLN A 94 9.05 2.56 7.51
CA GLN A 94 9.73 2.89 8.75
C GLN A 94 10.32 1.61 9.37
N PRO A 95 11.36 1.73 10.19
CA PRO A 95 12.04 0.54 10.72
C PRO A 95 11.14 -0.45 11.43
N VAL A 96 10.14 0.02 12.20
CA VAL A 96 9.27 -0.88 12.94
C VAL A 96 8.39 -1.71 11.98
N VAL A 97 7.99 -1.12 10.86
CA VAL A 97 7.19 -1.82 9.86
C VAL A 97 8.10 -2.73 9.02
N ALA A 98 9.26 -2.24 8.62
CA ALA A 98 10.21 -3.05 7.85
C ALA A 98 10.59 -4.32 8.59
N ARG A 99 10.69 -4.24 9.91
CA ARG A 99 11.05 -5.40 10.73
C ARG A 99 9.99 -6.49 10.65
N VAL A 100 8.71 -6.12 10.63
CA VAL A 100 7.63 -7.11 10.48
C VAL A 100 7.78 -7.84 9.16
N PHE A 101 8.09 -7.12 8.09
CA PHE A 101 8.29 -7.72 6.78
C PHE A 101 9.52 -8.63 6.76
N GLU A 102 10.60 -8.23 7.44
CA GLU A 102 11.82 -9.04 7.52
C GLU A 102 11.57 -10.34 8.28
N ILE A 103 10.93 -10.23 9.45
CA ILE A 103 10.69 -11.40 10.31
C ILE A 103 9.80 -12.42 9.61
N THR A 104 8.83 -11.97 8.84
CA THR A 104 7.89 -12.85 8.15
C THR A 104 8.40 -13.30 6.78
N GLY A 105 9.50 -12.73 6.30
CA GLY A 105 10.00 -13.02 4.97
C GLY A 105 9.27 -12.31 3.86
N ALA A 106 8.32 -11.44 4.20
CA ALA A 106 7.51 -10.76 3.19
C ALA A 106 8.31 -9.77 2.38
N ASP A 107 9.41 -9.24 2.93
CA ASP A 107 10.27 -8.30 2.19
C ASP A 107 10.88 -8.95 0.94
N ALA A 108 10.94 -10.27 0.89
CA ALA A 108 11.50 -10.98 -0.28
C ALA A 108 10.49 -11.09 -1.43
N VAL A 109 9.19 -10.90 -1.16
CA VAL A 109 8.18 -11.07 -2.21
C VAL A 109 7.65 -9.76 -2.76
N PHE A 110 7.92 -8.63 -2.10
CA PHE A 110 7.54 -7.31 -2.61
C PHE A 110 8.71 -6.63 -3.26
N THR A 111 8.43 -5.72 -4.21
CA THR A 111 9.42 -4.79 -4.71
C THR A 111 9.42 -3.60 -3.76
N VAL A 112 10.56 -3.36 -3.11
CA VAL A 112 10.68 -2.32 -2.09
C VAL A 112 11.61 -1.23 -2.59
N HIS A 113 11.18 0.02 -2.42
CA HIS A 113 11.97 1.19 -2.83
C HIS A 113 12.15 2.11 -1.63
N ASP A 114 13.24 2.87 -1.63
CA ASP A 114 13.50 3.84 -0.56
C ASP A 114 12.63 5.08 -0.70
N THR A 115 12.32 5.48 -1.94
CA THR A 115 11.58 6.72 -2.20
C THR A 115 10.45 6.48 -3.19
N LEU A 116 9.46 7.37 -3.12
CA LEU A 116 8.34 7.35 -4.06
C LEU A 116 8.83 7.58 -5.50
N ASP A 117 9.78 8.51 -5.68
CA ASP A 117 10.31 8.79 -7.00
C ASP A 117 10.94 7.55 -7.62
N ALA A 118 11.68 6.77 -6.83
CA ALA A 118 12.30 5.55 -7.34
C ALA A 118 11.25 4.54 -7.79
N ALA A 119 10.16 4.42 -7.04
CA ALA A 119 9.09 3.49 -7.38
C ALA A 119 8.38 3.93 -8.66
N LEU A 120 8.14 5.23 -8.81
CA LEU A 120 7.42 5.75 -9.97
C LEU A 120 8.28 5.76 -11.22
N ALA A 121 9.60 5.72 -11.09
CA ALA A 121 10.52 5.73 -12.23
C ALA A 121 10.60 4.36 -12.92
N GLU A 122 10.12 3.31 -12.26
CA GLU A 122 10.12 1.98 -12.90
C GLU A 122 8.97 1.82 -13.90
#